data_99e4c4deac4b61dc24adc15e18c316ab
#
_entry.id   99e4c4deac4b61dc24adc15e18c316ab
#
_cell.length_a   1.000
_cell.length_b   1.000
_cell.length_c   1.000
_cell.angle_alpha   90.00
_cell.angle_beta   90.00
_cell.angle_gamma   90.00
#
_symmetry.space_group_name_H-M   'P 1'
#
loop_
_entity.id
_entity.type
_entity.pdbx_description
1 polymer ?
#
loop_
_entity_poly.entity_id
_entity_poly.type
_entity_poly.pdbx_seq_one_letter_code
_entity_poly.pdbx_strand_id
1 'polypeptide(L)'
;MSKTRIVFPEFTNPYIQEAIRIAKEKFSDFEAVGADNLEHACAAVKAGVADSMIAGIDYTSREVILTARDIIGVKNPRNLEKPTFSASFIFTKENQASPIGQSVFILGDAAACKHPNSEQLYDITLQTHETAAKYFKYLNHESTDSALNNFLTPRIAMLSFSTLGSGGRDETISLTQAVVEKVRETHPEILIDGEMQLDAAINPRIGEKKAPNSPVAGHANVLIVPDLNSGNILYKAMEQFGNFTAAGPILQGFNAPVSDLSRGSTVLDIVSVIEAELALIS
;
A
#
# COMPACT_ATOMS: atom_id res chain seq x y z
N MET A 1 -8.57 1.74 25.75
CA MET A 1 -8.04 0.78 24.75
C MET A 1 -6.56 0.58 25.01
N SER A 2 -6.00 -0.61 24.73
CA SER A 2 -4.54 -0.80 24.80
C SER A 2 -3.88 0.02 23.69
N LYS A 3 -2.72 0.61 23.96
CA LYS A 3 -1.97 1.34 22.94
C LYS A 3 -1.40 0.36 21.91
N THR A 4 -1.37 0.78 20.66
CA THR A 4 -0.68 0.09 19.56
C THR A 4 0.82 0.34 19.68
N ARG A 5 1.60 -0.73 19.75
CA ARG A 5 3.05 -0.71 19.98
C ARG A 5 3.79 -0.91 18.65
N ILE A 6 4.50 0.11 18.22
CA ILE A 6 5.35 0.04 17.03
C ILE A 6 6.82 -0.02 17.47
N VAL A 7 7.56 -1.03 17.02
CA VAL A 7 8.98 -1.19 17.33
C VAL A 7 9.87 -0.59 16.25
N PHE A 8 10.93 0.07 16.69
CA PHE A 8 11.93 0.73 15.85
C PHE A 8 13.32 0.18 16.18
N PRO A 9 14.02 -0.53 15.26
CA PRO A 9 15.41 -0.96 15.47
C PRO A 9 16.41 0.20 15.45
N GLU A 10 16.04 1.29 14.78
CA GLU A 10 16.81 2.53 14.68
C GLU A 10 16.31 3.60 15.67
N PHE A 11 15.90 3.16 16.86
CA PHE A 11 15.22 4.00 17.85
C PHE A 11 15.99 5.26 18.26
N THR A 12 17.33 5.22 18.21
CA THR A 12 18.19 6.36 18.57
C THR A 12 18.46 7.33 17.42
N ASN A 13 17.99 7.01 16.20
CA ASN A 13 18.14 7.89 15.04
C ASN A 13 17.35 9.19 15.26
N PRO A 14 17.95 10.40 15.05
CA PRO A 14 17.30 11.67 15.32
C PRO A 14 15.99 11.89 14.56
N TYR A 15 15.90 11.42 13.30
CA TYR A 15 14.67 11.52 12.51
C TYR A 15 13.56 10.65 13.09
N ILE A 16 13.87 9.44 13.53
CA ILE A 16 12.94 8.52 14.20
C ILE A 16 12.46 9.15 15.52
N GLN A 17 13.37 9.70 16.34
CA GLN A 17 13.00 10.33 17.61
C GLN A 17 12.06 11.51 17.43
N GLU A 18 12.33 12.36 16.45
CA GLU A 18 11.48 13.53 16.18
C GLU A 18 10.11 13.08 15.60
N ALA A 19 10.08 12.09 14.72
CA ALA A 19 8.83 11.53 14.21
C ALA A 19 7.98 10.90 15.33
N ILE A 20 8.61 10.16 16.26
CA ILE A 20 7.94 9.59 17.44
C ILE A 20 7.36 10.70 18.33
N ARG A 21 8.09 11.80 18.54
CA ARG A 21 7.61 12.95 19.32
C ARG A 21 6.34 13.53 18.70
N ILE A 22 6.36 13.82 17.40
CA ILE A 22 5.21 14.34 16.66
C ILE A 22 4.04 13.36 16.67
N ALA A 23 4.30 12.07 16.41
CA ALA A 23 3.28 11.04 16.39
C ALA A 23 2.58 10.89 17.76
N LYS A 24 3.31 10.99 18.88
CA LYS A 24 2.72 10.95 20.23
C LYS A 24 1.80 12.13 20.53
N GLU A 25 2.04 13.27 19.92
CA GLU A 25 1.16 14.44 20.03
C GLU A 25 -0.11 14.29 19.18
N LYS A 26 0.04 13.62 18.02
CA LYS A 26 -1.05 13.43 17.04
C LYS A 26 -1.94 12.22 17.34
N PHE A 27 -1.37 11.11 17.81
CA PHE A 27 -2.04 9.82 17.98
C PHE A 27 -2.00 9.36 19.44
N SER A 28 -3.15 9.37 20.13
CA SER A 28 -3.25 9.05 21.56
C SER A 28 -3.06 7.56 21.88
N ASP A 29 -3.30 6.69 20.93
CA ASP A 29 -3.22 5.22 21.00
C ASP A 29 -1.86 4.65 20.57
N PHE A 30 -0.88 5.52 20.26
CA PHE A 30 0.46 5.14 19.82
C PHE A 30 1.45 4.98 20.99
N GLU A 31 2.24 3.90 20.93
CA GLU A 31 3.40 3.67 21.78
C GLU A 31 4.59 3.22 20.95
N ALA A 32 5.74 3.89 21.11
CA ALA A 32 6.97 3.53 20.44
C ALA A 32 7.83 2.64 21.34
N VAL A 33 8.34 1.55 20.80
CA VAL A 33 9.23 0.58 21.44
C VAL A 33 10.59 0.62 20.74
N GLY A 34 11.69 0.69 21.48
CA GLY A 34 13.04 0.58 20.93
C GLY A 34 13.51 -0.87 20.87
N ALA A 35 14.33 -1.20 19.86
CA ALA A 35 15.08 -2.45 19.80
C ALA A 35 16.54 -2.17 19.44
N ASP A 36 17.46 -3.10 19.83
CA ASP A 36 18.89 -2.90 19.63
C ASP A 36 19.33 -3.10 18.16
N ASN A 37 18.54 -3.86 17.39
CA ASN A 37 18.79 -4.19 15.98
C ASN A 37 17.52 -4.71 15.31
N LEU A 38 17.63 -4.98 14.01
CA LEU A 38 16.52 -5.43 13.18
C LEU A 38 15.97 -6.81 13.58
N GLU A 39 16.85 -7.74 13.97
CA GLU A 39 16.47 -9.09 14.40
C GLU A 39 15.66 -9.04 15.71
N HIS A 40 16.09 -8.21 16.67
CA HIS A 40 15.37 -8.02 17.95
C HIS A 40 14.01 -7.35 17.71
N ALA A 41 13.92 -6.39 16.79
CA ALA A 41 12.65 -5.77 16.42
C ALA A 41 11.67 -6.79 15.81
N CYS A 42 12.12 -7.58 14.83
CA CYS A 42 11.32 -8.65 14.24
C CYS A 42 10.90 -9.71 15.27
N ALA A 43 11.79 -10.07 16.19
CA ALA A 43 11.49 -11.02 17.27
C ALA A 43 10.44 -10.46 18.25
N ALA A 44 10.49 -9.16 18.56
CA ALA A 44 9.49 -8.51 19.40
C ALA A 44 8.09 -8.54 18.76
N VAL A 45 8.00 -8.29 17.44
CA VAL A 45 6.74 -8.43 16.70
C VAL A 45 6.25 -9.87 16.70
N LYS A 46 7.11 -10.83 16.39
CA LYS A 46 6.73 -12.26 16.38
C LYS A 46 6.23 -12.75 17.74
N ALA A 47 6.80 -12.23 18.82
CA ALA A 47 6.42 -12.59 20.19
C ALA A 47 5.18 -11.82 20.70
N GLY A 48 4.61 -10.89 19.92
CA GLY A 48 3.49 -10.04 20.34
C GLY A 48 3.87 -8.98 21.40
N VAL A 49 5.16 -8.70 21.57
CA VAL A 49 5.66 -7.60 22.42
C VAL A 49 5.41 -6.25 21.72
N ALA A 50 5.50 -6.23 20.39
CA ALA A 50 5.09 -5.13 19.54
C ALA A 50 4.07 -5.61 18.52
N ASP A 51 3.25 -4.69 18.02
CA ASP A 51 2.16 -4.99 17.09
C ASP A 51 2.61 -4.81 15.64
N SER A 52 3.62 -3.96 15.39
CA SER A 52 4.27 -3.78 14.08
C SER A 52 5.71 -3.31 14.20
N MET A 53 6.42 -3.22 13.06
CA MET A 53 7.78 -2.71 12.95
C MET A 53 7.91 -1.66 11.84
N ILE A 54 8.63 -0.57 12.14
CA ILE A 54 9.08 0.41 11.14
C ILE A 54 10.60 0.46 11.18
N ALA A 55 11.26 0.22 10.04
CA ALA A 55 12.71 0.19 9.88
C ALA A 55 13.13 0.74 8.50
N GLY A 56 14.43 0.95 8.25
CA GLY A 56 14.97 1.21 6.90
C GLY A 56 15.64 2.56 6.73
N ILE A 57 15.68 3.43 7.76
CA ILE A 57 16.39 4.70 7.66
C ILE A 57 17.92 4.50 7.55
N ASP A 58 18.45 3.51 8.25
CA ASP A 58 19.87 3.13 8.25
C ASP A 58 20.09 1.71 7.67
N TYR A 59 19.04 0.90 7.50
CA TYR A 59 19.08 -0.41 6.85
C TYR A 59 18.70 -0.31 5.37
N THR A 60 19.14 -1.29 4.59
CA THR A 60 18.67 -1.44 3.20
C THR A 60 17.32 -2.16 3.17
N SER A 61 16.47 -1.88 2.17
CA SER A 61 15.21 -2.60 1.96
C SER A 61 15.40 -4.13 1.90
N ARG A 62 16.54 -4.58 1.35
CA ARG A 62 16.88 -6.00 1.32
C ARG A 62 17.04 -6.59 2.72
N GLU A 63 17.72 -5.91 3.62
CA GLU A 63 17.92 -6.35 5.01
C GLU A 63 16.58 -6.40 5.72
N VAL A 64 15.79 -5.32 5.65
CA VAL A 64 14.47 -5.24 6.29
C VAL A 64 13.56 -6.38 5.81
N ILE A 65 13.40 -6.54 4.50
CA ILE A 65 12.51 -7.54 3.90
C ILE A 65 12.95 -8.97 4.24
N LEU A 66 14.25 -9.28 4.10
CA LEU A 66 14.73 -10.64 4.36
C LEU A 66 14.63 -11.01 5.84
N THR A 67 15.00 -10.10 6.75
CA THR A 67 14.90 -10.34 8.20
C THR A 67 13.44 -10.50 8.64
N ALA A 68 12.55 -9.64 8.14
CA ALA A 68 11.12 -9.76 8.43
C ALA A 68 10.55 -11.09 7.88
N ARG A 69 10.93 -11.49 6.64
CA ARG A 69 10.51 -12.77 6.06
C ARG A 69 10.96 -13.96 6.91
N ASP A 70 12.20 -13.96 7.36
CA ASP A 70 12.79 -15.12 8.04
C ASP A 70 12.33 -15.23 9.50
N ILE A 71 12.02 -14.11 10.17
CA ILE A 71 11.62 -14.08 11.59
C ILE A 71 10.11 -13.96 11.76
N ILE A 72 9.46 -12.94 11.18
CA ILE A 72 8.01 -12.71 11.28
C ILE A 72 7.26 -13.71 10.40
N GLY A 73 7.80 -13.97 9.20
CA GLY A 73 7.23 -14.91 8.24
C GLY A 73 6.18 -14.29 7.33
N VAL A 74 5.94 -14.96 6.20
CA VAL A 74 4.97 -14.59 5.17
C VAL A 74 3.72 -15.45 5.29
N LYS A 75 2.54 -14.85 5.20
CA LYS A 75 1.25 -15.55 5.15
C LYS A 75 1.23 -16.50 3.95
N ASN A 76 0.81 -17.73 4.17
CA ASN A 76 0.74 -18.75 3.10
C ASN A 76 -0.59 -19.50 3.12
N PRO A 77 -1.73 -18.82 2.89
CA PRO A 77 -3.05 -19.43 2.98
C PRO A 77 -3.29 -20.50 1.91
N ARG A 78 -2.54 -20.46 0.81
CA ARG A 78 -2.65 -21.41 -0.31
C ARG A 78 -1.61 -22.54 -0.29
N ASN A 79 -0.77 -22.62 0.75
CA ASN A 79 0.32 -23.60 0.88
C ASN A 79 1.27 -23.62 -0.32
N LEU A 80 1.61 -22.46 -0.85
CA LEU A 80 2.55 -22.33 -1.96
C LEU A 80 3.98 -22.65 -1.50
N GLU A 81 4.80 -23.20 -2.39
CA GLU A 81 6.23 -23.39 -2.11
C GLU A 81 6.94 -22.06 -1.83
N LYS A 82 6.54 -20.99 -2.55
CA LYS A 82 7.05 -19.64 -2.37
C LYS A 82 5.87 -18.69 -2.25
N PRO A 83 5.42 -18.38 -1.02
CA PRO A 83 4.34 -17.44 -0.82
C PRO A 83 4.74 -16.02 -1.28
N THR A 84 3.79 -15.31 -1.86
CA THR A 84 3.98 -13.95 -2.36
C THR A 84 3.93 -12.96 -1.19
N PHE A 85 4.88 -12.04 -1.16
CA PHE A 85 4.78 -10.79 -0.43
C PHE A 85 4.95 -9.63 -1.41
N SER A 86 4.42 -8.48 -1.07
CA SER A 86 4.45 -7.28 -1.89
C SER A 86 4.66 -6.04 -1.04
N ALA A 87 4.62 -4.88 -1.66
CA ALA A 87 4.69 -3.62 -0.95
C ALA A 87 3.74 -2.60 -1.58
N SER A 88 3.08 -1.81 -0.75
CA SER A 88 2.25 -0.71 -1.21
C SER A 88 2.76 0.64 -0.72
N PHE A 89 2.33 1.69 -1.43
CA PHE A 89 2.41 3.06 -0.96
C PHE A 89 1.01 3.62 -0.80
N ILE A 90 0.80 4.37 0.28
CA ILE A 90 -0.40 5.16 0.51
C ILE A 90 -0.05 6.61 0.17
N PHE A 91 -0.72 7.16 -0.81
CA PHE A 91 -0.56 8.55 -1.23
C PHE A 91 -1.68 9.39 -0.67
N THR A 92 -1.31 10.48 -0.01
CA THR A 92 -2.25 11.48 0.48
C THR A 92 -1.88 12.88 -0.02
N LYS A 93 -2.89 13.72 -0.20
CA LYS A 93 -2.70 15.11 -0.56
C LYS A 93 -3.59 16.00 0.30
N GLU A 94 -2.99 16.72 1.22
CA GLU A 94 -3.72 17.64 2.10
C GLU A 94 -4.22 18.87 1.35
N ASN A 95 -5.44 19.31 1.69
CA ASN A 95 -6.02 20.63 1.36
C ASN A 95 -6.11 21.03 -0.12
N GLN A 96 -5.91 20.12 -1.07
CA GLN A 96 -6.19 20.38 -2.48
C GLN A 96 -7.05 19.28 -3.03
N ALA A 97 -8.27 19.61 -3.48
CA ALA A 97 -8.98 18.73 -4.38
C ALA A 97 -8.01 18.39 -5.52
N SER A 98 -7.63 17.11 -5.64
CA SER A 98 -6.97 16.64 -6.85
C SER A 98 -7.82 17.09 -8.03
N PRO A 99 -7.24 17.44 -9.22
CA PRO A 99 -8.03 17.74 -10.42
C PRO A 99 -9.04 16.65 -10.77
N ILE A 100 -8.89 15.48 -10.19
CA ILE A 100 -9.73 14.29 -10.35
C ILE A 100 -10.65 14.04 -9.14
N GLY A 101 -10.67 14.94 -8.12
CA GLY A 101 -11.56 14.84 -6.97
C GLY A 101 -11.15 13.84 -5.90
N GLN A 102 -10.02 13.15 -6.07
CA GLN A 102 -9.51 12.18 -5.08
C GLN A 102 -8.19 12.66 -4.48
N SER A 103 -8.05 12.51 -3.17
CA SER A 103 -6.86 12.91 -2.41
C SER A 103 -6.09 11.72 -1.81
N VAL A 104 -6.62 10.51 -1.90
CA VAL A 104 -6.00 9.28 -1.36
C VAL A 104 -5.95 8.21 -2.43
N PHE A 105 -4.76 7.65 -2.65
CA PHE A 105 -4.53 6.51 -3.54
C PHE A 105 -3.67 5.47 -2.85
N ILE A 106 -3.88 4.18 -3.15
CA ILE A 106 -3.02 3.09 -2.74
C ILE A 106 -2.45 2.40 -3.98
N LEU A 107 -1.14 2.29 -4.05
CA LEU A 107 -0.41 1.72 -5.18
C LEU A 107 0.28 0.41 -4.77
N GLY A 108 0.05 -0.66 -5.46
CA GLY A 108 0.72 -1.96 -5.32
C GLY A 108 1.11 -2.55 -6.69
N ASP A 109 2.20 -3.27 -6.82
CA ASP A 109 3.41 -3.32 -6.02
C ASP A 109 4.46 -2.36 -6.57
N ALA A 110 5.08 -1.58 -5.70
CA ALA A 110 6.04 -0.57 -6.13
C ALA A 110 7.44 -0.73 -5.50
N ALA A 111 7.69 -1.84 -4.75
CA ALA A 111 8.96 -2.01 -4.06
C ALA A 111 9.49 -3.46 -3.94
N ALA A 112 8.68 -4.52 -4.12
CA ALA A 112 9.06 -5.89 -3.78
C ALA A 112 9.17 -6.84 -4.97
N CYS A 113 8.12 -7.01 -5.78
CA CYS A 113 8.05 -8.01 -6.83
C CYS A 113 8.38 -7.42 -8.21
N LYS A 114 9.52 -7.83 -8.79
CA LYS A 114 10.04 -7.23 -10.03
C LYS A 114 9.17 -7.52 -11.25
N HIS A 115 8.83 -8.78 -11.47
CA HIS A 115 8.09 -9.27 -12.62
C HIS A 115 7.09 -10.32 -12.14
N PRO A 116 5.92 -9.89 -11.63
CA PRO A 116 4.94 -10.83 -11.11
C PRO A 116 4.36 -11.69 -12.23
N ASN A 117 4.25 -13.00 -11.99
CA ASN A 117 3.39 -13.85 -12.79
C ASN A 117 1.92 -13.69 -12.37
N SER A 118 0.99 -14.36 -13.04
CA SER A 118 -0.46 -14.23 -12.78
C SER A 118 -0.83 -14.54 -11.33
N GLU A 119 -0.24 -15.57 -10.71
CA GLU A 119 -0.49 -15.94 -9.31
C GLU A 119 0.03 -14.88 -8.34
N GLN A 120 1.23 -14.35 -8.61
CA GLN A 120 1.80 -13.28 -7.79
C GLN A 120 1.02 -11.98 -7.94
N LEU A 121 0.62 -11.61 -9.16
CA LEU A 121 -0.16 -10.40 -9.39
C LEU A 121 -1.56 -10.50 -8.75
N TYR A 122 -2.16 -11.70 -8.74
CA TYR A 122 -3.39 -11.98 -7.99
C TYR A 122 -3.18 -11.78 -6.48
N ASP A 123 -2.11 -12.33 -5.89
CA ASP A 123 -1.81 -12.14 -4.47
C ASP A 123 -1.55 -10.66 -4.13
N ILE A 124 -0.75 -9.95 -4.97
CA ILE A 124 -0.49 -8.51 -4.82
C ILE A 124 -1.81 -7.73 -4.81
N THR A 125 -2.74 -8.08 -5.71
CA THR A 125 -4.05 -7.43 -5.79
C THR A 125 -4.85 -7.60 -4.50
N LEU A 126 -4.93 -8.81 -3.97
CA LEU A 126 -5.65 -9.09 -2.72
C LEU A 126 -4.98 -8.44 -1.50
N GLN A 127 -3.65 -8.48 -1.42
CA GLN A 127 -2.89 -7.85 -0.35
C GLN A 127 -3.09 -6.32 -0.36
N THR A 128 -3.05 -5.71 -1.55
CA THR A 128 -3.27 -4.27 -1.69
C THR A 128 -4.72 -3.88 -1.39
N HIS A 129 -5.69 -4.73 -1.74
CA HIS A 129 -7.08 -4.56 -1.33
C HIS A 129 -7.24 -4.61 0.20
N GLU A 130 -6.59 -5.58 0.89
CA GLU A 130 -6.63 -5.67 2.36
C GLU A 130 -6.08 -4.40 3.01
N THR A 131 -4.94 -3.90 2.52
CA THR A 131 -4.34 -2.64 2.98
C THR A 131 -5.30 -1.47 2.77
N ALA A 132 -5.89 -1.35 1.57
CA ALA A 132 -6.84 -0.30 1.24
C ALA A 132 -8.09 -0.34 2.13
N ALA A 133 -8.67 -1.52 2.32
CA ALA A 133 -9.87 -1.69 3.13
C ALA A 133 -9.65 -1.27 4.59
N LYS A 134 -8.52 -1.64 5.17
CA LYS A 134 -8.15 -1.23 6.54
C LYS A 134 -7.89 0.27 6.64
N TYR A 135 -7.07 0.82 5.74
CA TYR A 135 -6.75 2.24 5.75
C TYR A 135 -7.99 3.12 5.53
N PHE A 136 -8.85 2.77 4.60
CA PHE A 136 -10.10 3.51 4.35
C PHE A 136 -11.09 3.38 5.50
N LYS A 137 -11.16 2.24 6.16
CA LYS A 137 -11.96 2.06 7.39
C LYS A 137 -11.46 2.99 8.51
N TYR A 138 -10.15 3.09 8.71
CA TYR A 138 -9.54 4.01 9.66
C TYR A 138 -9.91 5.46 9.34
N LEU A 139 -9.75 5.92 8.11
CA LEU A 139 -10.11 7.27 7.69
C LEU A 139 -11.61 7.56 7.89
N ASN A 140 -12.49 6.59 7.65
CA ASN A 140 -13.93 6.73 7.89
C ASN A 140 -14.27 6.93 9.37
N HIS A 141 -13.50 6.35 10.29
CA HIS A 141 -13.68 6.58 11.73
C HIS A 141 -13.22 7.97 12.18
N GLU A 142 -12.18 8.49 11.57
CA GLU A 142 -11.64 9.83 11.87
C GLU A 142 -12.44 10.96 11.21
N SER A 143 -13.20 10.68 10.14
CA SER A 143 -13.97 11.68 9.39
C SER A 143 -15.43 11.74 9.83
N THR A 144 -15.90 12.95 10.15
CA THR A 144 -17.32 13.25 10.40
C THR A 144 -18.09 13.56 9.09
N ASP A 145 -17.41 13.60 7.94
CA ASP A 145 -18.00 13.95 6.63
C ASP A 145 -18.52 12.71 5.90
N SER A 146 -19.84 12.56 5.85
CA SER A 146 -20.53 11.46 5.16
C SER A 146 -20.29 11.45 3.63
N ALA A 147 -19.87 12.56 3.02
CA ALA A 147 -19.54 12.63 1.60
C ALA A 147 -18.23 11.90 1.30
N LEU A 148 -17.27 11.88 2.22
CA LEU A 148 -16.02 11.13 2.11
C LEU A 148 -16.25 9.61 2.13
N ASN A 149 -17.25 9.12 2.84
CA ASN A 149 -17.52 7.68 2.99
C ASN A 149 -17.78 6.97 1.65
N ASN A 150 -18.34 7.66 0.66
CA ASN A 150 -18.56 7.11 -0.68
C ASN A 150 -17.26 6.98 -1.50
N PHE A 151 -16.22 7.74 -1.17
CA PHE A 151 -14.91 7.69 -1.85
C PHE A 151 -13.96 6.66 -1.24
N LEU A 152 -14.22 6.21 -0.02
CA LEU A 152 -13.34 5.33 0.75
C LEU A 152 -13.69 3.83 0.63
N THR A 153 -14.48 3.44 -0.36
CA THR A 153 -14.60 2.03 -0.77
C THR A 153 -13.47 1.70 -1.75
N PRO A 154 -12.67 0.64 -1.52
CA PRO A 154 -11.62 0.24 -2.46
C PRO A 154 -12.18 -0.02 -3.87
N ARG A 155 -11.64 0.67 -4.89
CA ARG A 155 -11.92 0.48 -6.31
C ARG A 155 -10.60 0.24 -7.01
N ILE A 156 -10.38 -0.99 -7.43
CA ILE A 156 -9.09 -1.45 -7.95
C ILE A 156 -9.07 -1.32 -9.45
N ALA A 157 -8.13 -0.53 -9.98
CA ALA A 157 -7.78 -0.53 -11.39
C ALA A 157 -6.48 -1.30 -11.61
N MET A 158 -6.53 -2.32 -12.46
CA MET A 158 -5.35 -3.01 -12.96
C MET A 158 -4.75 -2.21 -14.10
N LEU A 159 -3.62 -1.56 -13.84
CA LEU A 159 -3.04 -0.59 -14.77
C LEU A 159 -2.30 -1.25 -15.95
N SER A 160 -2.41 -0.60 -17.11
CA SER A 160 -1.76 -1.01 -18.35
C SER A 160 -1.62 0.21 -19.27
N PHE A 161 -0.89 0.05 -20.38
CA PHE A 161 -0.93 0.98 -21.52
C PHE A 161 -2.21 0.87 -22.34
N SER A 162 -3.04 -0.13 -22.09
CA SER A 162 -4.31 -0.44 -22.76
C SER A 162 -5.51 -0.16 -21.86
N THR A 163 -6.68 0.04 -22.44
CA THR A 163 -7.97 0.10 -21.74
C THR A 163 -8.95 -0.83 -22.44
N LEU A 164 -9.35 -1.91 -21.75
CA LEU A 164 -10.34 -2.90 -22.18
C LEU A 164 -10.14 -3.35 -23.64
N GLY A 165 -8.93 -3.81 -23.95
CA GLY A 165 -8.56 -4.36 -25.27
C GLY A 165 -8.08 -3.33 -26.30
N SER A 166 -8.00 -2.03 -25.97
CA SER A 166 -7.57 -0.99 -26.93
C SER A 166 -6.12 -1.16 -27.43
N GLY A 167 -5.26 -1.85 -26.65
CA GLY A 167 -3.86 -2.12 -26.98
C GLY A 167 -3.64 -3.34 -27.87
N GLY A 168 -4.70 -4.06 -28.24
CA GLY A 168 -4.61 -5.28 -29.05
C GLY A 168 -4.13 -6.48 -28.27
N ARG A 169 -3.38 -7.40 -28.93
CA ARG A 169 -2.87 -8.62 -28.31
C ARG A 169 -1.50 -8.37 -27.71
N ASP A 170 -1.39 -8.57 -26.40
CA ASP A 170 -0.15 -8.44 -25.64
C ASP A 170 -0.18 -9.36 -24.42
N GLU A 171 0.99 -9.90 -24.01
CA GLU A 171 1.09 -10.83 -22.88
C GLU A 171 0.75 -10.14 -21.55
N THR A 172 1.15 -8.87 -21.36
CA THR A 172 0.87 -8.12 -20.14
C THR A 172 -0.62 -7.79 -20.03
N ILE A 173 -1.28 -7.50 -21.14
CA ILE A 173 -2.74 -7.32 -21.22
C ILE A 173 -3.44 -8.61 -20.80
N SER A 174 -3.07 -9.75 -21.42
CA SER A 174 -3.68 -11.04 -21.15
C SER A 174 -3.48 -11.48 -19.69
N LEU A 175 -2.29 -11.25 -19.14
CA LEU A 175 -1.99 -11.52 -17.73
C LEU A 175 -2.89 -10.68 -16.81
N THR A 176 -3.02 -9.40 -17.08
CA THR A 176 -3.84 -8.46 -16.28
C THR A 176 -5.32 -8.86 -16.33
N GLN A 177 -5.86 -9.16 -17.52
CA GLN A 177 -7.26 -9.60 -17.71
C GLN A 177 -7.53 -10.91 -16.95
N ALA A 178 -6.63 -11.89 -17.02
CA ALA A 178 -6.79 -13.14 -16.30
C ALA A 178 -6.83 -12.95 -14.78
N VAL A 179 -6.08 -11.98 -14.24
CA VAL A 179 -6.14 -11.64 -12.81
C VAL A 179 -7.47 -10.98 -12.44
N VAL A 180 -7.97 -10.05 -13.26
CA VAL A 180 -9.29 -9.43 -13.06
C VAL A 180 -10.39 -10.48 -13.01
N GLU A 181 -10.41 -11.38 -13.99
CA GLU A 181 -11.39 -12.47 -14.04
C GLU A 181 -11.31 -13.35 -12.81
N LYS A 182 -10.10 -13.80 -12.44
CA LYS A 182 -9.88 -14.65 -11.26
C LYS A 182 -10.33 -13.98 -9.97
N VAL A 183 -10.05 -12.67 -9.77
CA VAL A 183 -10.51 -11.94 -8.57
C VAL A 183 -12.03 -11.84 -8.56
N ARG A 184 -12.67 -11.53 -9.68
CA ARG A 184 -14.14 -11.46 -9.77
C ARG A 184 -14.83 -12.80 -9.47
N GLU A 185 -14.21 -13.91 -9.87
CA GLU A 185 -14.72 -15.26 -9.59
C GLU A 185 -14.57 -15.65 -8.12
N THR A 186 -13.42 -15.33 -7.52
CA THR A 186 -13.09 -15.77 -6.15
C THR A 186 -13.52 -14.79 -5.06
N HIS A 187 -13.63 -13.50 -5.40
CA HIS A 187 -13.96 -12.39 -4.50
C HIS A 187 -14.94 -11.41 -5.18
N PRO A 188 -16.20 -11.84 -5.40
CA PRO A 188 -17.18 -11.03 -6.14
C PRO A 188 -17.56 -9.72 -5.43
N GLU A 189 -17.23 -9.59 -4.16
CA GLU A 189 -17.41 -8.36 -3.38
C GLU A 189 -16.37 -7.26 -3.70
N ILE A 190 -15.24 -7.62 -4.32
CA ILE A 190 -14.17 -6.67 -4.64
C ILE A 190 -14.50 -5.93 -5.95
N LEU A 191 -14.53 -4.60 -5.86
CA LEU A 191 -14.67 -3.75 -7.04
C LEU A 191 -13.33 -3.64 -7.77
N ILE A 192 -13.20 -4.42 -8.84
CA ILE A 192 -11.99 -4.47 -9.67
C ILE A 192 -12.33 -4.40 -11.15
N ASP A 193 -11.50 -3.71 -11.93
CA ASP A 193 -11.60 -3.71 -13.40
C ASP A 193 -10.23 -3.45 -14.06
N GLY A 194 -10.14 -3.70 -15.34
CA GLY A 194 -8.93 -3.59 -16.16
C GLY A 194 -8.83 -4.70 -17.22
N GLU A 195 -7.83 -4.65 -18.06
CA GLU A 195 -6.70 -3.68 -17.96
C GLU A 195 -7.17 -2.24 -18.28
N MET A 196 -6.49 -1.25 -17.68
CA MET A 196 -6.91 0.14 -17.80
C MET A 196 -5.73 1.11 -17.80
N GLN A 197 -5.74 2.11 -18.67
CA GLN A 197 -4.79 3.21 -18.61
C GLN A 197 -5.05 4.08 -17.37
N LEU A 198 -4.00 4.68 -16.81
CA LEU A 198 -4.09 5.47 -15.59
C LEU A 198 -5.11 6.62 -15.71
N ASP A 199 -5.12 7.33 -16.86
CA ASP A 199 -6.06 8.43 -17.11
C ASP A 199 -7.53 7.97 -17.12
N ALA A 200 -7.78 6.79 -17.69
CA ALA A 200 -9.12 6.18 -17.69
C ALA A 200 -9.51 5.68 -16.28
N ALA A 201 -8.55 5.19 -15.51
CA ALA A 201 -8.79 4.69 -14.15
C ALA A 201 -9.25 5.79 -13.19
N ILE A 202 -8.60 6.98 -13.25
CA ILE A 202 -8.73 8.00 -12.19
C ILE A 202 -9.50 9.26 -12.62
N ASN A 203 -9.65 9.53 -13.91
CA ASN A 203 -10.35 10.72 -14.39
C ASN A 203 -11.78 10.38 -14.85
N PRO A 204 -12.83 10.90 -14.17
CA PRO A 204 -14.23 10.56 -14.48
C PRO A 204 -14.62 10.78 -15.94
N ARG A 205 -14.22 11.92 -16.52
CA ARG A 205 -14.53 12.25 -17.92
C ARG A 205 -13.88 11.30 -18.92
N ILE A 206 -12.66 10.83 -18.60
CA ILE A 206 -11.93 9.91 -19.49
C ILE A 206 -12.45 8.49 -19.28
N GLY A 207 -12.70 8.10 -18.03
CA GLY A 207 -13.28 6.80 -17.67
C GLY A 207 -14.64 6.58 -18.33
N GLU A 208 -15.56 7.55 -18.24
CA GLU A 208 -16.86 7.50 -18.91
C GLU A 208 -16.74 7.32 -20.43
N LYS A 209 -15.73 7.95 -21.05
CA LYS A 209 -15.53 7.85 -22.50
C LYS A 209 -14.89 6.53 -22.93
N LYS A 210 -13.88 6.02 -22.17
CA LYS A 210 -13.07 4.85 -22.56
C LYS A 210 -13.66 3.53 -22.03
N ALA A 211 -14.36 3.56 -20.89
CA ALA A 211 -14.89 2.40 -20.21
C ALA A 211 -16.25 2.70 -19.52
N PRO A 212 -17.30 3.07 -20.29
CA PRO A 212 -18.57 3.58 -19.74
C PRO A 212 -19.34 2.58 -18.87
N ASN A 213 -19.06 1.28 -19.02
CA ASN A 213 -19.73 0.22 -18.23
C ASN A 213 -18.87 -0.28 -17.05
N SER A 214 -17.70 0.31 -16.83
CA SER A 214 -16.82 -0.09 -15.74
C SER A 214 -17.30 0.48 -14.40
N PRO A 215 -17.36 -0.35 -13.33
CA PRO A 215 -17.69 0.14 -11.99
C PRO A 215 -16.52 0.88 -11.33
N VAL A 216 -15.34 0.90 -11.97
CA VAL A 216 -14.08 1.42 -11.43
C VAL A 216 -13.57 2.63 -12.21
N ALA A 217 -13.72 2.63 -13.55
CA ALA A 217 -13.16 3.66 -14.41
C ALA A 217 -13.59 5.08 -13.98
N GLY A 218 -12.62 5.98 -13.93
CA GLY A 218 -12.79 7.35 -13.47
C GLY A 218 -12.83 7.54 -11.95
N HIS A 219 -12.90 6.45 -11.17
CA HIS A 219 -13.09 6.50 -9.73
C HIS A 219 -12.15 5.54 -8.96
N ALA A 220 -11.14 4.97 -9.62
CA ALA A 220 -10.16 4.11 -8.98
C ALA A 220 -9.40 4.86 -7.89
N ASN A 221 -9.22 4.22 -6.73
CA ASN A 221 -8.41 4.70 -5.61
C ASN A 221 -7.39 3.66 -5.16
N VAL A 222 -7.42 2.46 -5.75
CA VAL A 222 -6.41 1.42 -5.62
C VAL A 222 -5.87 1.12 -7.01
N LEU A 223 -4.56 1.26 -7.17
CA LEU A 223 -3.87 1.15 -8.45
C LEU A 223 -2.90 -0.02 -8.39
N ILE A 224 -3.08 -1.03 -9.25
CA ILE A 224 -2.16 -2.17 -9.35
C ILE A 224 -1.38 -2.04 -10.65
N VAL A 225 -0.06 -2.01 -10.54
CA VAL A 225 0.84 -1.93 -11.70
C VAL A 225 1.28 -3.30 -12.17
N PRO A 226 1.61 -3.47 -13.46
CA PRO A 226 1.99 -4.77 -14.01
C PRO A 226 3.37 -5.25 -13.56
N ASP A 227 4.26 -4.34 -13.19
CA ASP A 227 5.64 -4.64 -12.80
C ASP A 227 6.25 -3.55 -11.93
N LEU A 228 7.41 -3.87 -11.33
CA LEU A 228 8.12 -2.96 -10.43
C LEU A 228 8.65 -1.69 -11.14
N ASN A 229 9.01 -1.75 -12.43
CA ASN A 229 9.48 -0.55 -13.13
C ASN A 229 8.35 0.48 -13.22
N SER A 230 7.16 0.03 -13.65
CA SER A 230 5.96 0.88 -13.72
C SER A 230 5.60 1.44 -12.34
N GLY A 231 5.62 0.61 -11.31
CA GLY A 231 5.32 1.01 -9.94
C GLY A 231 6.32 2.03 -9.39
N ASN A 232 7.61 1.74 -9.54
CA ASN A 232 8.68 2.60 -9.03
C ASN A 232 8.71 3.98 -9.71
N ILE A 233 8.50 4.01 -11.03
CA ILE A 233 8.43 5.28 -11.78
C ILE A 233 7.17 6.06 -11.37
N LEU A 234 6.02 5.38 -11.26
CA LEU A 234 4.76 6.03 -10.95
C LEU A 234 4.78 6.64 -9.53
N TYR A 235 5.25 5.89 -8.51
CA TYR A 235 5.26 6.43 -7.16
C TYR A 235 6.14 7.68 -7.05
N LYS A 236 7.34 7.64 -7.67
CA LYS A 236 8.24 8.81 -7.70
C LYS A 236 7.65 9.99 -8.46
N ALA A 237 6.92 9.74 -9.55
CA ALA A 237 6.23 10.80 -10.29
C ALA A 237 5.10 11.42 -9.45
N MET A 238 4.35 10.63 -8.69
CA MET A 238 3.31 11.13 -7.80
C MET A 238 3.89 12.02 -6.70
N GLU A 239 5.04 11.65 -6.11
CA GLU A 239 5.75 12.50 -5.13
C GLU A 239 6.29 13.77 -5.80
N GLN A 240 7.15 13.61 -6.82
CA GLN A 240 7.96 14.72 -7.35
C GLN A 240 7.14 15.69 -8.22
N PHE A 241 6.19 15.21 -9.00
CA PHE A 241 5.36 16.03 -9.90
C PHE A 241 3.94 16.24 -9.36
N GLY A 242 3.40 15.23 -8.68
CA GLY A 242 2.05 15.26 -8.13
C GLY A 242 1.95 15.95 -6.78
N ASN A 243 3.07 16.16 -6.09
CA ASN A 243 3.13 16.72 -4.74
C ASN A 243 2.24 15.97 -3.75
N PHE A 244 2.25 14.62 -3.86
CA PHE A 244 1.63 13.74 -2.88
C PHE A 244 2.64 13.38 -1.78
N THR A 245 2.16 13.25 -0.56
CA THR A 245 2.90 12.56 0.51
C THR A 245 2.73 11.06 0.30
N ALA A 246 3.84 10.31 0.34
CA ALA A 246 3.84 8.86 0.16
C ALA A 246 4.22 8.16 1.46
N ALA A 247 3.27 7.50 2.11
CA ALA A 247 3.55 6.61 3.24
C ALA A 247 3.89 5.21 2.72
N GLY A 248 5.11 4.76 2.99
CA GLY A 248 5.58 3.44 2.56
C GLY A 248 7.09 3.36 2.28
N PRO A 249 7.58 2.22 1.76
CA PRO A 249 6.80 1.03 1.43
C PRO A 249 6.22 0.32 2.66
N ILE A 250 4.94 -0.02 2.58
CA ILE A 250 4.25 -0.87 3.55
C ILE A 250 4.33 -2.30 3.02
N LEU A 251 4.99 -3.18 3.74
CA LEU A 251 5.15 -4.58 3.33
C LEU A 251 3.86 -5.35 3.56
N GLN A 252 3.41 -6.07 2.54
CA GLN A 252 2.16 -6.81 2.51
C GLN A 252 2.40 -8.32 2.46
N GLY A 253 1.45 -9.09 2.97
CA GLY A 253 1.54 -10.54 2.99
C GLY A 253 2.36 -11.10 4.15
N PHE A 254 2.88 -10.31 5.05
CA PHE A 254 3.57 -10.76 6.26
C PHE A 254 2.56 -11.11 7.38
N ASN A 255 3.01 -11.93 8.34
CA ASN A 255 2.17 -12.34 9.47
C ASN A 255 1.85 -11.20 10.46
N ALA A 256 2.58 -10.09 10.39
CA ALA A 256 2.31 -8.85 11.10
C ALA A 256 2.71 -7.66 10.21
N PRO A 257 2.17 -6.45 10.45
CA PRO A 257 2.53 -5.25 9.71
C PRO A 257 4.01 -4.89 9.86
N VAL A 258 4.64 -4.53 8.75
CA VAL A 258 6.04 -4.09 8.68
C VAL A 258 6.14 -2.99 7.63
N SER A 259 6.82 -1.90 7.96
CA SER A 259 7.13 -0.86 6.98
C SER A 259 8.63 -0.68 6.82
N ASP A 260 9.05 -0.50 5.56
CA ASP A 260 10.43 -0.26 5.16
C ASP A 260 10.59 1.20 4.73
N LEU A 261 11.35 1.98 5.49
CA LEU A 261 11.58 3.39 5.20
C LEU A 261 12.61 3.55 4.07
N SER A 262 12.46 4.62 3.30
CA SER A 262 13.55 5.07 2.43
C SER A 262 14.64 5.74 3.28
N ARG A 263 15.92 5.53 2.92
CA ARG A 263 17.03 6.26 3.51
C ARG A 263 16.97 7.79 3.31
N GLY A 264 16.11 8.24 2.42
CA GLY A 264 15.81 9.66 2.21
C GLY A 264 14.52 10.13 2.87
N SER A 265 13.88 9.31 3.69
CA SER A 265 12.62 9.68 4.36
C SER A 265 12.82 10.88 5.28
N THR A 266 11.92 11.84 5.16
CA THR A 266 11.83 12.98 6.07
C THR A 266 11.10 12.58 7.36
N VAL A 267 11.16 13.44 8.37
CA VAL A 267 10.40 13.26 9.62
C VAL A 267 8.89 13.11 9.34
N LEU A 268 8.35 13.90 8.41
CA LEU A 268 6.92 13.83 8.06
C LEU A 268 6.55 12.55 7.33
N ASP A 269 7.43 12.01 6.47
CA ASP A 269 7.22 10.72 5.83
C ASP A 269 7.14 9.60 6.89
N ILE A 270 8.02 9.63 7.89
CA ILE A 270 8.00 8.66 8.99
C ILE A 270 6.71 8.77 9.80
N VAL A 271 6.23 9.99 10.10
CA VAL A 271 4.95 10.21 10.79
C VAL A 271 3.78 9.64 9.97
N SER A 272 3.80 9.82 8.65
CA SER A 272 2.77 9.26 7.76
C SER A 272 2.81 7.72 7.72
N VAL A 273 4.01 7.11 7.81
CA VAL A 273 4.15 5.65 7.92
C VAL A 273 3.64 5.15 9.28
N ILE A 274 3.91 5.86 10.38
CA ILE A 274 3.33 5.54 11.70
C ILE A 274 1.81 5.56 11.63
N GLU A 275 1.19 6.60 11.03
CA GLU A 275 -0.26 6.69 10.84
C GLU A 275 -0.81 5.50 10.04
N ALA A 276 -0.12 5.14 8.94
CA ALA A 276 -0.49 3.99 8.13
C ALA A 276 -0.46 2.67 8.93
N GLU A 277 0.59 2.44 9.73
CA GLU A 277 0.70 1.26 10.59
C GLU A 277 -0.42 1.19 11.63
N LEU A 278 -0.76 2.32 12.27
CA LEU A 278 -1.89 2.41 13.20
C LEU A 278 -3.20 2.02 12.52
N ALA A 279 -3.43 2.51 11.31
CA ALA A 279 -4.61 2.17 10.52
C ALA A 279 -4.69 0.68 10.13
N LEU A 280 -3.55 0.03 9.91
CA LEU A 280 -3.51 -1.39 9.53
C LEU A 280 -3.72 -2.35 10.69
N ILE A 281 -3.52 -1.89 11.93
CA ILE A 281 -3.65 -2.68 13.17
C ILE A 281 -5.04 -2.52 13.79
N SER A 282 -5.72 -1.36 13.56
CA SER A 282 -7.02 -0.97 14.13
C SER A 282 -8.25 -1.83 13.66
#